data_38916d50018e63bb8b7c54b2ef3caee2
#
_entry.id   38916d50018e63bb8b7c54b2ef3caee2
#
_cell.length_a   1.000
_cell.length_b   1.000
_cell.length_c   1.000
_cell.angle_alpha   90.00
_cell.angle_beta   90.00
_cell.angle_gamma   90.00
#
_symmetry.space_group_name_H-M   'P 1'
#
loop_
_entity.id
_entity.type
_entity.pdbx_description
1 polymer ?
#
loop_
_entity_poly.entity_id
_entity_poly.type
_entity_poly.pdbx_seq_one_letter_code
_entity_poly.pdbx_strand_id
1 'polypeptide(L)'
;TYFLVGRKAVGYFQFRKLASAAQWIGDTDTPQFTTAEKISAELLESYRRGGDNDGVDEIHLVYNRFVSMMVQSAETVRLLPLEVVESDASESSAVYPLYEFEPDPETVLDALLPVYIQSRVFNALLQSSAAKHAATQKAMKSASDNADKLIPDYPRLRNNARQAEITQQIAE
;
A
#
# COMPACT_ATOMS: atom_id res chain seq x y z
N THR A 1 6.85 -16.74 -5.70
CA THR A 1 7.08 -15.64 -6.65
C THR A 1 6.67 -14.32 -6.03
N TYR A 2 7.46 -13.23 -6.21
CA TYR A 2 7.19 -11.92 -5.63
C TYR A 2 7.10 -10.86 -6.71
N PHE A 3 6.03 -10.08 -6.66
CA PHE A 3 5.80 -8.89 -7.47
C PHE A 3 5.86 -7.66 -6.55
N LEU A 4 6.78 -6.75 -6.81
CA LEU A 4 7.08 -5.67 -5.88
C LEU A 4 6.63 -4.32 -6.42
N VAL A 5 5.89 -3.58 -5.60
CA VAL A 5 5.46 -2.21 -5.91
C VAL A 5 6.03 -1.23 -4.88
N GLY A 6 6.78 -0.26 -5.37
CA GLY A 6 7.34 0.82 -4.57
C GLY A 6 8.80 0.61 -4.14
N ARG A 7 9.51 1.74 -4.07
CA ARG A 7 10.96 1.78 -3.78
C ARG A 7 11.38 1.09 -2.48
N LYS A 8 10.54 1.14 -1.43
CA LYS A 8 10.87 0.56 -0.13
C LYS A 8 10.85 -0.97 -0.18
N ALA A 9 9.86 -1.55 -0.85
CA ALA A 9 9.79 -3.00 -1.04
C ALA A 9 10.98 -3.49 -1.87
N VAL A 10 11.25 -2.84 -3.00
CA VAL A 10 12.38 -3.17 -3.87
C VAL A 10 13.71 -3.06 -3.12
N GLY A 11 13.95 -1.96 -2.39
CA GLY A 11 15.17 -1.77 -1.62
C GLY A 11 15.36 -2.83 -0.52
N TYR A 12 14.29 -3.25 0.15
CA TYR A 12 14.35 -4.32 1.14
C TYR A 12 14.73 -5.67 0.50
N PHE A 13 14.11 -6.02 -0.62
CA PHE A 13 14.42 -7.27 -1.34
C PHE A 13 15.86 -7.28 -1.86
N GLN A 14 16.35 -6.16 -2.40
CA GLN A 14 17.75 -6.02 -2.82
C GLN A 14 18.72 -6.17 -1.64
N PHE A 15 18.44 -5.52 -0.52
CA PHE A 15 19.26 -5.65 0.69
C PHE A 15 19.32 -7.10 1.19
N ARG A 16 18.19 -7.81 1.16
CA ARG A 16 18.10 -9.21 1.57
C ARG A 16 18.52 -10.20 0.50
N LYS A 17 18.88 -9.75 -0.70
CA LYS A 17 19.23 -10.58 -1.87
C LYS A 17 18.11 -11.58 -2.23
N LEU A 18 16.85 -11.17 -2.08
CA LEU A 18 15.68 -11.94 -2.47
C LEU A 18 15.33 -11.67 -3.93
N ALA A 19 14.99 -12.73 -4.66
CA ALA A 19 14.52 -12.60 -6.04
C ALA A 19 13.08 -12.07 -6.10
N SER A 20 12.77 -11.32 -7.16
CA SER A 20 11.43 -10.90 -7.50
C SER A 20 11.20 -11.08 -9.00
N ALA A 21 9.98 -11.42 -9.40
CA ALA A 21 9.62 -11.61 -10.81
C ALA A 21 9.52 -10.28 -11.54
N ALA A 22 8.87 -9.28 -10.93
CA ALA A 22 8.73 -7.96 -11.50
C ALA A 22 8.74 -6.87 -10.42
N GLN A 23 9.07 -5.64 -10.83
CA GLN A 23 9.20 -4.49 -9.94
C GLN A 23 8.63 -3.25 -10.61
N TRP A 24 7.81 -2.49 -9.88
CA TRP A 24 7.27 -1.20 -10.30
C TRP A 24 7.71 -0.12 -9.33
N ILE A 25 8.49 0.83 -9.82
CA ILE A 25 9.05 1.94 -9.06
C ILE A 25 8.50 3.24 -9.65
N GLY A 26 7.84 4.04 -8.84
CA GLY A 26 7.18 5.28 -9.26
C GLY A 26 5.75 5.32 -8.74
N ASP A 27 5.00 6.30 -9.09
CA ASP A 27 3.55 6.50 -8.91
C ASP A 27 2.93 6.08 -7.56
N THR A 28 3.77 5.73 -6.55
CA THR A 28 3.28 5.25 -5.25
C THR A 28 2.62 6.35 -4.41
N ASP A 29 2.84 7.61 -4.76
CA ASP A 29 2.24 8.77 -4.07
C ASP A 29 0.92 9.19 -4.74
N THR A 30 0.85 9.05 -6.05
CA THR A 30 -0.31 9.35 -6.88
C THR A 30 -0.56 8.20 -7.86
N PRO A 31 -1.07 7.05 -7.37
CA PRO A 31 -1.24 5.87 -8.21
C PRO A 31 -2.11 6.15 -9.44
N GLN A 32 -1.65 5.67 -10.58
CA GLN A 32 -2.38 5.75 -11.83
C GLN A 32 -3.03 4.41 -12.16
N PHE A 33 -4.21 4.44 -12.77
CA PHE A 33 -4.91 3.21 -13.16
C PHE A 33 -4.10 2.39 -14.18
N THR A 34 -3.38 3.05 -15.08
CA THR A 34 -2.47 2.41 -16.05
C THR A 34 -1.36 1.58 -15.40
N THR A 35 -0.92 1.95 -14.19
CA THR A 35 0.03 1.15 -13.42
C THR A 35 -0.64 -0.11 -12.88
N ALA A 36 -1.89 0.00 -12.40
CA ALA A 36 -2.66 -1.16 -11.96
C ALA A 36 -2.95 -2.13 -13.12
N GLU A 37 -3.25 -1.62 -14.32
CA GLU A 37 -3.43 -2.44 -15.53
C GLU A 37 -2.19 -3.28 -15.84
N LYS A 38 -1.00 -2.64 -15.83
CA LYS A 38 0.27 -3.34 -16.10
C LYS A 38 0.56 -4.43 -15.06
N ILE A 39 0.37 -4.10 -13.77
CA ILE A 39 0.56 -5.07 -12.68
C ILE A 39 -0.42 -6.24 -12.86
N SER A 40 -1.69 -5.95 -13.12
CA SER A 40 -2.73 -6.96 -13.27
C SER A 40 -2.51 -7.87 -14.46
N ALA A 41 -2.00 -7.33 -15.57
CA ALA A 41 -1.66 -8.12 -16.76
C ALA A 41 -0.57 -9.17 -16.43
N GLU A 42 0.51 -8.77 -15.76
CA GLU A 42 1.57 -9.69 -15.33
C GLU A 42 1.08 -10.75 -14.33
N LEU A 43 0.23 -10.34 -13.38
CA LEU A 43 -0.35 -11.27 -12.41
C LEU A 43 -1.25 -12.31 -13.09
N LEU A 44 -2.13 -11.87 -13.99
CA LEU A 44 -3.03 -12.77 -14.73
C LEU A 44 -2.25 -13.70 -15.66
N GLU A 45 -1.19 -13.21 -16.31
CA GLU A 45 -0.34 -14.06 -17.13
C GLU A 45 0.38 -15.13 -16.30
N SER A 46 0.91 -14.76 -15.14
CA SER A 46 1.54 -15.71 -14.21
C SER A 46 0.54 -16.75 -13.70
N TYR A 47 -0.70 -16.35 -13.42
CA TYR A 47 -1.77 -17.26 -12.99
C TYR A 47 -2.20 -18.21 -14.10
N ARG A 48 -2.33 -17.72 -15.36
CA ARG A 48 -2.70 -18.55 -16.51
C ARG A 48 -1.67 -19.62 -16.86
N ARG A 49 -0.38 -19.36 -16.58
CA ARG A 49 0.67 -20.36 -16.78
C ARG A 49 0.57 -21.52 -15.78
N GLY A 50 0.01 -21.29 -14.60
CA GLY A 50 -0.10 -22.29 -13.53
C GLY A 50 1.23 -22.68 -12.90
N GLY A 51 1.19 -23.25 -11.72
CA GLY A 51 2.39 -23.63 -10.95
C GLY A 51 3.31 -24.63 -11.64
N ASP A 52 2.75 -25.53 -12.47
CA ASP A 52 3.51 -26.52 -13.21
C ASP A 52 4.39 -25.93 -14.34
N ASN A 53 4.08 -24.72 -14.79
CA ASN A 53 4.72 -24.03 -15.91
C ASN A 53 5.40 -22.71 -15.51
N ASP A 54 6.03 -22.68 -14.36
CA ASP A 54 6.71 -21.47 -13.83
C ASP A 54 5.74 -20.30 -13.54
N GLY A 55 4.45 -20.58 -13.42
CA GLY A 55 3.41 -19.65 -13.00
C GLY A 55 3.06 -19.79 -11.52
N VAL A 56 1.84 -19.42 -11.17
CA VAL A 56 1.34 -19.46 -9.79
C VAL A 56 -0.10 -19.96 -9.75
N ASP A 57 -0.47 -20.69 -8.69
CA ASP A 57 -1.82 -21.21 -8.48
C ASP A 57 -2.65 -20.29 -7.58
N GLU A 58 -2.00 -19.44 -6.79
CA GLU A 58 -2.66 -18.47 -5.93
C GLU A 58 -1.98 -17.11 -6.01
N ILE A 59 -2.77 -16.05 -5.94
CA ILE A 59 -2.28 -14.66 -5.87
C ILE A 59 -2.80 -14.01 -4.60
N HIS A 60 -1.87 -13.55 -3.77
CA HIS A 60 -2.13 -12.79 -2.56
C HIS A 60 -1.63 -11.35 -2.73
N LEU A 61 -2.48 -10.41 -2.37
CA LEU A 61 -2.18 -8.99 -2.37
C LEU A 61 -1.92 -8.52 -0.94
N VAL A 62 -0.70 -8.06 -0.67
CA VAL A 62 -0.29 -7.52 0.63
C VAL A 62 -0.14 -6.02 0.52
N TYR A 63 -0.90 -5.26 1.30
CA TYR A 63 -0.90 -3.80 1.24
C TYR A 63 -1.23 -3.18 2.60
N ASN A 64 -1.02 -1.87 2.73
CA ASN A 64 -1.44 -1.12 3.90
C ASN A 64 -2.82 -0.51 3.68
N ARG A 65 -3.80 -0.99 4.45
CA ARG A 65 -5.14 -0.42 4.45
C ARG A 65 -5.17 0.86 5.28
N PHE A 66 -5.76 1.89 4.72
CA PHE A 66 -6.08 3.12 5.43
C PHE A 66 -7.38 2.95 6.22
N VAL A 67 -7.29 2.93 7.55
CA VAL A 67 -8.47 2.86 8.43
C VAL A 67 -8.86 4.27 8.90
N SER A 68 -7.86 5.06 9.30
CA SER A 68 -8.03 6.45 9.72
C SER A 68 -6.69 7.18 9.65
N MET A 69 -6.68 8.49 9.86
CA MET A 69 -5.46 9.29 9.96
C MET A 69 -4.49 8.77 11.04
N MET A 70 -5.00 8.12 12.07
CA MET A 70 -4.21 7.62 13.20
C MET A 70 -3.84 6.16 13.06
N VAL A 71 -4.62 5.36 12.31
CA VAL A 71 -4.51 3.91 12.23
C VAL A 71 -4.38 3.45 10.78
N GLN A 72 -3.32 2.76 10.49
CA GLN A 72 -3.09 2.02 9.25
C GLN A 72 -2.77 0.57 9.62
N SER A 73 -3.27 -0.39 8.87
CA SER A 73 -3.05 -1.82 9.11
C SER A 73 -2.53 -2.53 7.87
N ALA A 74 -1.57 -3.43 8.05
CA ALA A 74 -1.19 -4.34 6.99
C ALA A 74 -2.31 -5.37 6.78
N GLU A 75 -2.70 -5.57 5.54
CA GLU A 75 -3.76 -6.50 5.15
C GLU A 75 -3.26 -7.42 4.04
N THR A 76 -3.66 -8.67 4.11
CA THR A 76 -3.40 -9.67 3.08
C THR A 76 -4.74 -10.16 2.56
N VAL A 77 -4.95 -10.04 1.26
CA VAL A 77 -6.18 -10.48 0.60
C VAL A 77 -5.82 -11.46 -0.50
N ARG A 78 -6.48 -12.62 -0.52
CA ARG A 78 -6.39 -13.54 -1.66
C ARG A 78 -7.13 -12.91 -2.84
N LEU A 79 -6.42 -12.75 -3.94
CA LEU A 79 -6.96 -12.15 -5.15
C LEU A 79 -7.48 -13.21 -6.10
N LEU A 80 -6.75 -14.32 -6.23
CA LEU A 80 -7.09 -15.49 -7.02
C LEU A 80 -6.64 -16.78 -6.30
N PRO A 81 -7.37 -17.90 -6.45
CA PRO A 81 -8.70 -18.01 -7.04
C PRO A 81 -9.76 -17.23 -6.24
N LEU A 82 -10.85 -16.86 -6.90
CA LEU A 82 -11.99 -16.23 -6.25
C LEU A 82 -12.67 -17.24 -5.32
N GLU A 83 -13.01 -16.78 -4.11
CA GLU A 83 -13.78 -17.56 -3.18
C GLU A 83 -15.28 -17.30 -3.41
N VAL A 84 -16.00 -18.32 -3.83
CA VAL A 84 -17.46 -18.26 -3.94
C VAL A 84 -18.03 -18.53 -2.56
N VAL A 85 -18.64 -17.51 -1.96
CA VAL A 85 -19.36 -17.66 -0.69
C VAL A 85 -20.84 -17.85 -1.03
N GLU A 86 -21.34 -19.06 -0.78
CA GLU A 86 -22.77 -19.32 -0.82
C GLU A 86 -23.37 -18.71 0.47
N SER A 87 -24.09 -17.60 0.34
CA SER A 87 -24.89 -17.06 1.45
C SER A 87 -26.26 -17.73 1.42
N ASP A 88 -26.69 -18.25 2.56
CA ASP A 88 -28.07 -18.72 2.72
C ASP A 88 -29.02 -17.56 2.40
N ALA A 89 -29.87 -17.77 1.39
CA ALA A 89 -30.82 -16.78 0.90
C ALA A 89 -31.84 -16.33 1.97
N SER A 90 -31.82 -16.96 3.14
CA SER A 90 -32.75 -16.67 4.25
C SER A 90 -32.39 -15.41 5.05
N GLU A 91 -31.15 -14.90 4.96
CA GLU A 91 -30.74 -13.72 5.77
C GLU A 91 -30.81 -12.39 5.04
N SER A 92 -30.91 -12.34 3.71
CA SER A 92 -31.02 -11.07 3.00
C SER A 92 -32.44 -10.84 2.49
N SER A 93 -33.15 -9.88 3.08
CA SER A 93 -34.40 -9.32 2.54
C SER A 93 -34.16 -8.43 1.31
N ALA A 94 -32.96 -8.38 0.77
CA ALA A 94 -32.61 -7.60 -0.39
C ALA A 94 -33.04 -8.33 -1.66
N VAL A 95 -33.94 -7.70 -2.42
CA VAL A 95 -34.31 -8.15 -3.75
C VAL A 95 -33.13 -7.82 -4.68
N TYR A 96 -32.39 -8.85 -5.13
CA TYR A 96 -31.35 -8.67 -6.13
C TYR A 96 -32.00 -8.42 -7.50
N PRO A 97 -31.47 -7.48 -8.32
CA PRO A 97 -31.93 -7.31 -9.68
C PRO A 97 -31.68 -8.59 -10.49
N LEU A 98 -32.64 -8.93 -11.34
CA LEU A 98 -32.46 -10.02 -12.29
C LEU A 98 -31.49 -9.57 -13.37
N TYR A 99 -30.33 -10.26 -13.47
CA TYR A 99 -29.37 -10.07 -14.55
C TYR A 99 -29.55 -11.18 -15.58
N GLU A 100 -29.62 -10.80 -16.85
CA GLU A 100 -29.49 -11.71 -17.97
C GLU A 100 -28.05 -11.61 -18.51
N PHE A 101 -27.43 -12.75 -18.78
CA PHE A 101 -26.07 -12.83 -19.28
C PHE A 101 -26.10 -13.21 -20.75
N GLU A 102 -25.55 -12.38 -21.62
CA GLU A 102 -25.42 -12.63 -23.05
C GLU A 102 -23.95 -12.61 -23.47
N PRO A 103 -23.42 -13.62 -24.18
CA PRO A 103 -24.14 -14.82 -24.69
C PRO A 103 -24.40 -15.87 -23.61
N ASP A 104 -23.56 -15.96 -22.58
CA ASP A 104 -23.68 -16.92 -21.48
C ASP A 104 -22.90 -16.39 -20.24
N PRO A 105 -23.20 -16.89 -19.03
CA PRO A 105 -22.58 -16.42 -17.80
C PRO A 105 -21.04 -16.61 -17.75
N GLU A 106 -20.52 -17.70 -18.30
CA GLU A 106 -19.10 -18.04 -18.27
C GLU A 106 -18.28 -17.03 -19.09
N THR A 107 -18.70 -16.77 -20.32
CA THR A 107 -18.05 -15.77 -21.20
C THR A 107 -18.06 -14.37 -20.59
N VAL A 108 -19.19 -13.97 -19.97
CA VAL A 108 -19.30 -12.66 -19.33
C VAL A 108 -18.40 -12.57 -18.10
N LEU A 109 -18.35 -13.60 -17.26
CA LEU A 109 -17.49 -13.64 -16.07
C LEU A 109 -16.01 -13.64 -16.44
N ASP A 110 -15.61 -14.37 -17.47
CA ASP A 110 -14.23 -14.37 -17.98
C ASP A 110 -13.81 -12.99 -18.50
N ALA A 111 -14.70 -12.25 -19.15
CA ALA A 111 -14.44 -10.89 -19.59
C ALA A 111 -14.35 -9.88 -18.41
N LEU A 112 -15.11 -10.11 -17.35
CA LEU A 112 -15.12 -9.23 -16.16
C LEU A 112 -13.95 -9.48 -15.22
N LEU A 113 -13.38 -10.68 -15.18
CA LEU A 113 -12.30 -11.03 -14.25
C LEU A 113 -11.09 -10.10 -14.36
N PRO A 114 -10.55 -9.78 -15.54
CA PRO A 114 -9.44 -8.84 -15.64
C PRO A 114 -9.77 -7.46 -15.05
N VAL A 115 -10.97 -6.94 -15.30
CA VAL A 115 -11.42 -5.64 -14.78
C VAL A 115 -11.54 -5.67 -13.25
N TYR A 116 -12.06 -6.77 -12.70
CA TYR A 116 -12.11 -6.97 -11.25
C TYR A 116 -10.71 -6.93 -10.64
N ILE A 117 -9.75 -7.69 -11.19
CA ILE A 117 -8.38 -7.74 -10.72
C ILE A 117 -7.72 -6.35 -10.78
N GLN A 118 -7.86 -5.63 -11.90
CA GLN A 118 -7.36 -4.26 -12.06
C GLN A 118 -7.93 -3.32 -10.99
N SER A 119 -9.23 -3.39 -10.74
CA SER A 119 -9.91 -2.58 -9.73
C SER A 119 -9.39 -2.89 -8.32
N ARG A 120 -9.19 -4.18 -8.00
CA ARG A 120 -8.67 -4.60 -6.68
C ARG A 120 -7.23 -4.14 -6.47
N VAL A 121 -6.37 -4.30 -7.48
CA VAL A 121 -4.98 -3.82 -7.44
C VAL A 121 -4.96 -2.30 -7.32
N PHE A 122 -5.75 -1.57 -8.11
CA PHE A 122 -5.81 -0.12 -8.03
C PHE A 122 -6.29 0.36 -6.66
N ASN A 123 -7.33 -0.26 -6.11
CA ASN A 123 -7.80 0.05 -4.75
C ASN A 123 -6.69 -0.14 -3.72
N ALA A 124 -5.92 -1.23 -3.78
CA ALA A 124 -4.82 -1.47 -2.86
C ALA A 124 -3.70 -0.44 -2.99
N LEU A 125 -3.39 0.02 -4.21
CA LEU A 125 -2.43 1.11 -4.45
C LEU A 125 -2.92 2.41 -3.81
N LEU A 126 -4.19 2.77 -4.00
CA LEU A 126 -4.81 3.96 -3.40
C LEU A 126 -4.82 3.89 -1.86
N GLN A 127 -5.20 2.75 -1.30
CA GLN A 127 -5.18 2.52 0.15
C GLN A 127 -3.77 2.68 0.73
N SER A 128 -2.76 2.08 0.08
CA SER A 128 -1.36 2.19 0.50
C SER A 128 -0.83 3.63 0.38
N SER A 129 -1.22 4.36 -0.66
CA SER A 129 -0.87 5.77 -0.82
C SER A 129 -1.49 6.62 0.30
N ALA A 130 -2.79 6.46 0.55
CA ALA A 130 -3.49 7.15 1.63
C ALA A 130 -2.86 6.84 3.01
N ALA A 131 -2.57 5.57 3.28
CA ALA A 131 -1.90 5.13 4.51
C ALA A 131 -0.52 5.77 4.67
N LYS A 132 0.27 5.84 3.59
CA LYS A 132 1.58 6.50 3.57
C LYS A 132 1.45 7.99 3.89
N HIS A 133 0.53 8.70 3.25
CA HIS A 133 0.33 10.15 3.48
C HIS A 133 -0.13 10.42 4.90
N ALA A 134 -1.05 9.62 5.46
CA ALA A 134 -1.49 9.72 6.84
C ALA A 134 -0.32 9.52 7.84
N ALA A 135 0.48 8.47 7.64
CA ALA A 135 1.65 8.22 8.48
C ALA A 135 2.68 9.35 8.39
N THR A 136 2.91 9.88 7.18
CA THR A 136 3.82 11.02 6.97
C THR A 136 3.31 12.26 7.69
N GLN A 137 2.02 12.59 7.57
CA GLN A 137 1.43 13.74 8.26
C GLN A 137 1.56 13.61 9.79
N LYS A 138 1.29 12.43 10.34
CA LYS A 138 1.46 12.16 11.78
C LYS A 138 2.91 12.35 12.21
N ALA A 139 3.86 11.84 11.44
CA ALA A 139 5.29 11.99 11.75
C ALA A 139 5.73 13.47 11.67
N MET A 140 5.28 14.20 10.66
CA MET A 140 5.60 15.63 10.50
C MET A 140 4.98 16.47 11.63
N LYS A 141 3.75 16.18 12.05
CA LYS A 141 3.16 16.84 13.22
C LYS A 141 3.97 16.58 14.49
N SER A 142 4.35 15.33 14.74
CA SER A 142 5.20 14.99 15.89
C SER A 142 6.56 15.71 15.85
N ALA A 143 7.16 15.82 14.65
CA ALA A 143 8.41 16.56 14.48
C ALA A 143 8.23 18.06 14.79
N SER A 144 7.14 18.68 14.33
CA SER A 144 6.80 20.06 14.65
C SER A 144 6.62 20.28 16.15
N ASP A 145 5.82 19.43 16.80
CA ASP A 145 5.56 19.49 18.25
C ASP A 145 6.88 19.34 19.05
N ASN A 146 7.82 18.51 18.57
CA ASN A 146 9.13 18.38 19.20
C ASN A 146 10.01 19.62 18.98
N ALA A 147 9.97 20.22 17.77
CA ALA A 147 10.69 21.45 17.50
C ALA A 147 10.18 22.59 18.40
N ASP A 148 8.88 22.73 18.57
CA ASP A 148 8.25 23.75 19.43
C ASP A 148 8.69 23.62 20.90
N LYS A 149 8.96 22.40 21.38
CA LYS A 149 9.51 22.16 22.71
C LYS A 149 10.97 22.59 22.83
N LEU A 150 11.75 22.46 21.76
CA LEU A 150 13.17 22.82 21.78
C LEU A 150 13.42 24.32 21.61
N ILE A 151 12.53 25.04 20.92
CA ILE A 151 12.66 26.48 20.65
C ILE A 151 12.93 27.29 21.92
N PRO A 152 12.25 27.13 23.08
CA PRO A 152 12.53 27.89 24.28
C PRO A 152 13.86 27.51 24.97
N ASP A 153 14.38 26.32 24.74
CA ASP A 153 15.61 25.86 25.37
C ASP A 153 16.87 26.46 24.73
N TYR A 154 16.85 26.65 23.40
CA TYR A 154 18.01 27.22 22.70
C TYR A 154 18.42 28.65 23.15
N PRO A 155 17.50 29.60 23.33
CA PRO A 155 17.86 30.91 23.91
C PRO A 155 18.47 30.80 25.31
N ARG A 156 18.00 29.87 26.14
CA ARG A 156 18.57 29.64 27.48
C ARG A 156 20.00 29.10 27.38
N LEU A 157 20.24 28.10 26.55
CA LEU A 157 21.56 27.54 26.30
C LEU A 157 22.52 28.60 25.75
N ARG A 158 22.06 29.38 24.75
CA ARG A 158 22.84 30.49 24.19
C ARG A 158 23.23 31.52 25.27
N ASN A 159 22.29 31.93 26.13
CA ASN A 159 22.56 32.90 27.17
C ASN A 159 23.51 32.35 28.23
N ASN A 160 23.38 31.07 28.60
CA ASN A 160 24.30 30.42 29.53
C ASN A 160 25.73 30.34 28.96
N ALA A 161 25.84 29.94 27.66
CA ALA A 161 27.15 29.91 27.00
C ALA A 161 27.80 31.30 26.93
N ARG A 162 27.01 32.34 26.58
CA ARG A 162 27.48 33.72 26.57
C ARG A 162 27.94 34.19 27.93
N GLN A 163 27.20 33.87 29.01
CA GLN A 163 27.58 34.21 30.37
C GLN A 163 28.90 33.51 30.78
N ALA A 164 29.06 32.24 30.45
CA ALA A 164 30.27 31.48 30.70
C ALA A 164 31.48 32.11 29.98
N GLU A 165 31.34 32.50 28.72
CA GLU A 165 32.38 33.16 27.92
C GLU A 165 32.78 34.52 28.53
N ILE A 166 31.81 35.35 28.91
CA ILE A 166 32.07 36.63 29.56
C ILE A 166 32.80 36.43 30.90
N THR A 167 32.37 35.44 31.67
CA THR A 167 33.01 35.15 32.99
C THR A 167 34.46 34.71 32.79
N GLN A 168 34.74 33.89 31.79
CA GLN A 168 36.10 33.48 31.46
C GLN A 168 36.96 34.67 31.04
N GLN A 169 36.45 35.56 30.18
CA GLN A 169 37.17 36.77 29.75
C GLN A 169 37.48 37.74 30.90
N ILE A 170 36.65 37.76 31.94
CA ILE A 170 36.90 38.62 33.11
C ILE A 170 37.92 37.97 34.06
N ALA A 171 38.05 36.65 34.06
CA ALA A 171 38.94 35.89 34.92
C ALA A 171 40.39 35.78 34.38
N GLU A 172 40.59 36.07 33.10
CA GLU A 172 41.91 36.23 32.46
C GLU A 172 42.42 37.66 32.63
#